data_26bc6f0d004096d3261548cf41c8e389
#
_entry.id   26bc6f0d004096d3261548cf41c8e389
#
_cell.length_a   1.000
_cell.length_b   1.000
_cell.length_c   1.000
_cell.angle_alpha   90.00
_cell.angle_beta   90.00
_cell.angle_gamma   90.00
#
_symmetry.space_group_name_H-M   'P 1'
#
loop_
_entity.id
_entity.type
_entity.pdbx_description
1 polymer ?
#
loop_
_entity_poly.entity_id
_entity_poly.type
_entity_poly.pdbx_seq_one_letter_code
_entity_poly.pdbx_strand_id
1 'polypeptide(L)'
;FVIATGNEIHRMRQLLGPLVKRVTLVVANGARIFEDDQMVLGKFWDRELVEAVLDYFKGREISDQLVVSAVNGGFVKEGTVFTEVEKFMQPEVIEALYKRMKFVPELTADLFDQVLKMSLVVGLDRLDQVSQEVQQAFGDQLMAVSSGFGSMDLLQAGIHKAWGLAQL
;
A
#
# COMPACT_ATOMS: atom_id res chain seq x y z
N PHE A 1 12.66 13.74 -16.41
CA PHE A 1 13.03 12.61 -15.51
C PHE A 1 11.79 11.88 -15.06
N VAL A 2 11.87 10.53 -15.01
CA VAL A 2 10.82 9.65 -14.51
C VAL A 2 11.30 8.98 -13.23
N ILE A 3 10.46 8.98 -12.19
CA ILE A 3 10.72 8.28 -10.93
C ILE A 3 9.62 7.25 -10.70
N ALA A 4 9.98 5.97 -10.60
CA ALA A 4 9.07 4.88 -10.29
C ALA A 4 9.30 4.36 -8.86
N THR A 5 8.26 4.37 -8.03
CA THR A 5 8.36 4.05 -6.60
C THR A 5 7.12 3.33 -6.04
N GLY A 6 7.29 2.61 -4.94
CA GLY A 6 6.17 2.11 -4.13
C GLY A 6 5.54 3.17 -3.22
N ASN A 7 6.21 4.31 -3.03
CA ASN A 7 5.65 5.40 -2.22
C ASN A 7 4.42 6.03 -2.89
N GLU A 8 3.58 6.63 -2.05
CA GLU A 8 2.46 7.44 -2.49
C GLU A 8 2.88 8.87 -2.84
N ILE A 9 2.03 9.57 -3.59
CA ILE A 9 2.31 10.94 -4.08
C ILE A 9 2.62 11.94 -2.94
N HIS A 10 1.92 11.84 -1.81
CA HIS A 10 2.17 12.74 -0.68
C HIS A 10 3.60 12.59 -0.14
N ARG A 11 4.15 11.37 -0.12
CA ARG A 11 5.54 11.13 0.28
C ARG A 11 6.52 11.72 -0.74
N MET A 12 6.21 11.59 -2.03
CA MET A 12 7.03 12.17 -3.08
C MET A 12 7.03 13.70 -3.05
N ARG A 13 5.88 14.31 -2.74
CA ARG A 13 5.79 15.77 -2.51
C ARG A 13 6.68 16.22 -1.35
N GLN A 14 6.71 15.49 -0.26
CA GLN A 14 7.59 15.78 0.88
C GLN A 14 9.09 15.66 0.51
N LEU A 15 9.45 14.61 -0.24
CA LEU A 15 10.84 14.35 -0.61
C LEU A 15 11.37 15.30 -1.68
N LEU A 16 10.57 15.65 -2.66
CA LEU A 16 10.99 16.43 -3.82
C LEU A 16 10.69 17.93 -3.69
N GLY A 17 9.76 18.31 -2.81
CA GLY A 17 9.32 19.69 -2.71
C GLY A 17 8.91 20.27 -4.06
N PRO A 18 9.39 21.45 -4.46
CA PRO A 18 9.04 22.07 -5.73
C PRO A 18 9.45 21.27 -6.98
N LEU A 19 10.39 20.33 -6.86
CA LEU A 19 10.84 19.50 -7.98
C LEU A 19 9.77 18.50 -8.44
N VAL A 20 8.75 18.24 -7.63
CA VAL A 20 7.63 17.36 -7.99
C VAL A 20 6.99 17.75 -9.32
N LYS A 21 6.94 19.04 -9.63
CA LYS A 21 6.38 19.58 -10.90
C LYS A 21 7.32 19.43 -12.10
N ARG A 22 8.55 18.95 -11.91
CA ARG A 22 9.57 18.86 -12.96
C ARG A 22 9.88 17.41 -13.35
N VAL A 23 9.17 16.46 -12.77
CA VAL A 23 9.39 15.02 -12.97
C VAL A 23 8.05 14.33 -13.21
N THR A 24 8.08 13.30 -14.04
CA THR A 24 6.97 12.35 -14.12
C THR A 24 7.11 11.32 -13.00
N LEU A 25 6.06 11.12 -12.24
CA LEU A 25 6.05 10.20 -11.10
C LEU A 25 5.16 9.01 -11.39
N VAL A 26 5.73 7.81 -11.31
CA VAL A 26 5.00 6.54 -11.29
C VAL A 26 5.01 6.03 -9.85
N VAL A 27 3.92 6.26 -9.13
CA VAL A 27 3.81 6.02 -7.67
C VAL A 27 2.87 4.85 -7.37
N ALA A 28 2.74 4.51 -6.09
CA ALA A 28 1.88 3.39 -5.64
C ALA A 28 2.19 2.09 -6.39
N ASN A 29 3.47 1.75 -6.54
CA ASN A 29 3.92 0.57 -7.30
C ASN A 29 3.45 0.53 -8.77
N GLY A 30 3.19 1.67 -9.40
CA GLY A 30 2.75 1.76 -10.78
C GLY A 30 1.26 2.09 -10.95
N ALA A 31 0.48 2.05 -9.90
CA ALA A 31 -0.96 2.26 -9.96
C ALA A 31 -1.37 3.71 -10.29
N ARG A 32 -0.49 4.68 -10.09
CA ARG A 32 -0.78 6.10 -10.36
C ARG A 32 0.38 6.77 -11.08
N ILE A 33 0.04 7.64 -12.03
CA ILE A 33 1.00 8.47 -12.76
C ILE A 33 0.64 9.94 -12.58
N PHE A 34 1.66 10.74 -12.27
CA PHE A 34 1.55 12.19 -12.12
C PHE A 34 2.52 12.89 -13.07
N GLU A 35 2.04 13.92 -13.74
CA GLU A 35 2.81 14.88 -14.53
C GLU A 35 2.46 16.29 -14.07
N ASP A 36 3.44 17.16 -13.91
CA ASP A 36 3.23 18.51 -13.36
C ASP A 36 2.45 18.52 -12.02
N ASP A 37 2.67 17.50 -11.19
CA ASP A 37 1.93 17.28 -9.94
C ASP A 37 0.41 17.04 -10.10
N GLN A 38 -0.04 16.72 -11.33
CA GLN A 38 -1.41 16.35 -11.63
C GLN A 38 -1.50 14.86 -11.95
N MET A 39 -2.51 14.19 -11.43
CA MET A 39 -2.73 12.77 -11.74
C MET A 39 -3.26 12.63 -13.17
N VAL A 40 -2.50 11.96 -14.03
CA VAL A 40 -2.87 11.67 -15.42
C VAL A 40 -3.39 10.26 -15.62
N LEU A 41 -3.05 9.33 -14.72
CA LEU A 41 -3.55 7.97 -14.73
C LEU A 41 -3.68 7.44 -13.31
N GLY A 42 -4.75 6.69 -13.04
CA GLY A 42 -4.96 5.95 -11.78
C GLY A 42 -5.66 4.63 -12.04
N LYS A 43 -5.12 3.57 -11.42
CA LYS A 43 -5.74 2.24 -11.32
C LYS A 43 -6.04 1.95 -9.86
N PHE A 44 -7.27 1.57 -9.60
CA PHE A 44 -7.78 1.32 -8.26
C PHE A 44 -8.41 -0.08 -8.20
N TRP A 45 -8.49 -0.63 -7.02
CA TRP A 45 -9.12 -1.92 -6.81
C TRP A 45 -10.64 -1.82 -6.97
N ASP A 46 -11.24 -2.81 -7.60
CA ASP A 46 -12.68 -2.94 -7.63
C ASP A 46 -13.21 -3.23 -6.22
N ARG A 47 -14.41 -2.75 -5.91
CA ARG A 47 -15.03 -2.92 -4.59
C ARG A 47 -15.14 -4.40 -4.18
N GLU A 48 -15.51 -5.26 -5.11
CA GLU A 48 -15.61 -6.72 -4.87
C GLU A 48 -14.29 -7.32 -4.40
N LEU A 49 -13.17 -6.91 -5.02
CA LEU A 49 -11.83 -7.35 -4.61
C LEU A 49 -11.49 -6.82 -3.22
N VAL A 50 -11.79 -5.56 -2.93
CA VAL A 50 -11.59 -4.97 -1.60
C VAL A 50 -12.33 -5.76 -0.53
N GLU A 51 -13.62 -6.02 -0.74
CA GLU A 51 -14.46 -6.79 0.19
C GLU A 51 -13.94 -8.21 0.38
N ALA A 52 -13.59 -8.90 -0.70
CA ALA A 52 -13.05 -10.26 -0.64
C ALA A 52 -11.75 -10.37 0.17
N VAL A 53 -10.86 -9.39 0.02
CA VAL A 53 -9.58 -9.37 0.77
C VAL A 53 -9.82 -9.02 2.24
N LEU A 54 -10.70 -8.06 2.53
CA LEU A 54 -11.07 -7.75 3.92
C LEU A 54 -11.70 -8.95 4.63
N ASP A 55 -12.60 -9.66 3.96
CA ASP A 55 -13.23 -10.87 4.50
C ASP A 55 -12.20 -11.99 4.74
N TYR A 56 -11.25 -12.16 3.84
CA TYR A 56 -10.18 -13.14 3.99
C TYR A 56 -9.31 -12.89 5.21
N PHE A 57 -8.97 -11.63 5.49
CA PHE A 57 -8.15 -11.25 6.64
C PHE A 57 -8.96 -10.97 7.91
N LYS A 58 -10.27 -11.14 7.87
CA LYS A 58 -11.13 -10.91 9.05
C LYS A 58 -10.68 -11.75 10.25
N GLY A 59 -10.46 -11.05 11.38
CA GLY A 59 -9.89 -11.64 12.59
C GLY A 59 -8.36 -11.73 12.61
N ARG A 60 -7.70 -11.41 11.50
CA ARG A 60 -6.23 -11.39 11.37
C ARG A 60 -5.68 -9.98 11.11
N GLU A 61 -6.53 -8.96 11.06
CA GLU A 61 -6.16 -7.60 10.67
C GLU A 61 -5.07 -7.01 11.59
N ILE A 62 -5.14 -7.32 12.88
CA ILE A 62 -4.16 -6.86 13.87
C ILE A 62 -2.89 -7.73 13.82
N SER A 63 -3.03 -9.06 13.82
CA SER A 63 -1.88 -9.98 13.86
C SER A 63 -1.02 -9.92 12.61
N ASP A 64 -1.64 -9.70 11.44
CA ASP A 64 -0.95 -9.54 10.17
C ASP A 64 -0.71 -8.07 9.81
N GLN A 65 -1.11 -7.16 10.71
CA GLN A 65 -0.94 -5.71 10.59
C GLN A 65 -1.40 -5.20 9.21
N LEU A 66 -2.67 -5.50 8.87
CA LEU A 66 -3.26 -5.12 7.58
C LEU A 66 -3.41 -3.60 7.48
N VAL A 67 -2.82 -3.02 6.46
CA VAL A 67 -2.94 -1.61 6.10
C VAL A 67 -3.66 -1.49 4.77
N VAL A 68 -4.73 -0.71 4.73
CA VAL A 68 -5.41 -0.35 3.49
C VAL A 68 -4.96 1.04 3.06
N SER A 69 -4.34 1.13 1.90
CA SER A 69 -3.91 2.39 1.29
C SER A 69 -4.94 2.84 0.25
N ALA A 70 -5.66 3.89 0.55
CA ALA A 70 -6.66 4.50 -0.31
C ALA A 70 -6.32 5.95 -0.63
N VAL A 71 -7.04 6.56 -1.57
CA VAL A 71 -6.85 7.98 -1.95
C VAL A 71 -7.10 8.90 -0.76
N ASN A 72 -8.06 8.56 0.09
CA ASN A 72 -8.41 9.33 1.29
C ASN A 72 -7.59 8.97 2.54
N GLY A 73 -6.56 8.13 2.44
CA GLY A 73 -5.61 7.85 3.52
C GLY A 73 -5.23 6.38 3.68
N GLY A 74 -4.39 6.13 4.68
CA GLY A 74 -4.04 4.80 5.16
C GLY A 74 -4.91 4.41 6.35
N PHE A 75 -5.48 3.22 6.33
CA PHE A 75 -6.40 2.73 7.36
C PHE A 75 -5.88 1.45 7.99
N VAL A 76 -5.99 1.36 9.29
CA VAL A 76 -5.66 0.17 10.08
C VAL A 76 -6.74 -0.05 11.14
N LYS A 77 -6.89 -1.29 11.57
CA LYS A 77 -7.77 -1.61 12.69
C LYS A 77 -7.20 -1.10 14.00
N GLU A 78 -8.05 -0.57 14.88
CA GLU A 78 -7.67 -0.19 16.25
C GLU A 78 -7.00 -1.36 16.97
N GLY A 79 -5.92 -1.07 17.72
CA GLY A 79 -5.10 -2.08 18.37
C GLY A 79 -3.91 -2.59 17.52
N THR A 80 -3.80 -2.19 16.26
CA THR A 80 -2.63 -2.52 15.43
C THR A 80 -1.40 -1.77 15.94
N VAL A 81 -0.29 -2.50 16.14
CA VAL A 81 1.03 -1.98 16.51
C VAL A 81 2.05 -2.50 15.52
N PHE A 82 2.83 -1.60 14.92
CA PHE A 82 3.82 -1.95 13.89
C PHE A 82 5.16 -2.38 14.48
N THR A 83 5.14 -3.41 15.33
CA THR A 83 6.31 -3.88 16.09
C THR A 83 7.51 -4.25 15.22
N GLU A 84 7.28 -4.86 14.06
CA GLU A 84 8.38 -5.24 13.16
C GLU A 84 9.02 -4.01 12.50
N VAL A 85 8.21 -3.03 12.09
CA VAL A 85 8.68 -1.80 11.49
C VAL A 85 9.42 -0.93 12.52
N GLU A 86 8.92 -0.88 13.75
CA GLU A 86 9.50 -0.09 14.85
C GLU A 86 10.94 -0.53 15.19
N LYS A 87 11.29 -1.79 14.97
CA LYS A 87 12.66 -2.30 15.18
C LYS A 87 13.70 -1.66 14.27
N PHE A 88 13.29 -1.12 13.13
CA PHE A 88 14.20 -0.66 12.07
C PHE A 88 14.09 0.83 11.78
N MET A 89 13.13 1.53 12.38
CA MET A 89 12.87 2.94 12.10
C MET A 89 13.25 3.84 13.27
N GLN A 90 13.63 5.07 12.95
CA GLN A 90 13.86 6.12 13.95
C GLN A 90 12.53 6.55 14.60
N PRO A 91 12.54 6.97 15.89
CA PRO A 91 11.32 7.34 16.62
C PRO A 91 10.47 8.39 15.90
N GLU A 92 11.10 9.38 15.27
CA GLU A 92 10.40 10.45 14.53
C GLU A 92 9.65 9.91 13.30
N VAL A 93 10.20 8.89 12.64
CA VAL A 93 9.57 8.23 11.48
C VAL A 93 8.38 7.39 11.95
N ILE A 94 8.52 6.70 13.08
CA ILE A 94 7.45 5.92 13.70
C ILE A 94 6.29 6.85 14.09
N GLU A 95 6.57 7.95 14.78
CA GLU A 95 5.55 8.94 15.16
C GLU A 95 4.82 9.49 13.93
N ALA A 96 5.54 9.83 12.86
CA ALA A 96 4.95 10.29 11.61
C ALA A 96 4.09 9.21 10.93
N LEU A 97 4.49 7.93 11.03
CA LEU A 97 3.71 6.80 10.51
C LEU A 97 2.36 6.71 11.23
N TYR A 98 2.37 6.67 12.57
CA TYR A 98 1.15 6.60 13.37
C TYR A 98 0.22 7.80 13.15
N LYS A 99 0.76 9.01 13.04
CA LYS A 99 -0.03 10.22 12.78
C LYS A 99 -0.74 10.20 11.43
N ARG A 100 -0.17 9.51 10.43
CA ARG A 100 -0.77 9.40 9.09
C ARG A 100 -1.82 8.31 8.99
N MET A 101 -1.79 7.30 9.86
CA MET A 101 -2.75 6.21 9.84
C MET A 101 -4.06 6.60 10.50
N LYS A 102 -5.15 6.19 9.90
CA LYS A 102 -6.50 6.28 10.45
C LYS A 102 -6.81 4.95 11.14
N PHE A 103 -6.88 4.98 12.46
CA PHE A 103 -7.23 3.83 13.28
C PHE A 103 -8.75 3.74 13.38
N VAL A 104 -9.33 2.63 12.94
CA VAL A 104 -10.79 2.44 12.87
C VAL A 104 -11.18 1.16 13.61
N PRO A 105 -12.37 1.10 14.22
CA PRO A 105 -12.85 -0.11 14.93
C PRO A 105 -12.95 -1.32 14.02
N GLU A 106 -13.36 -1.13 12.76
CA GLU A 106 -13.51 -2.16 11.76
C GLU A 106 -13.12 -1.62 10.38
N LEU A 107 -12.39 -2.44 9.60
CA LEU A 107 -12.06 -2.13 8.21
C LEU A 107 -13.23 -2.57 7.31
N THR A 108 -13.94 -1.61 6.75
CA THR A 108 -15.05 -1.85 5.82
C THR A 108 -14.83 -1.09 4.52
N ALA A 109 -15.31 -1.64 3.41
CA ALA A 109 -15.09 -1.04 2.09
C ALA A 109 -15.68 0.38 1.95
N ASP A 110 -16.71 0.70 2.75
CA ASP A 110 -17.34 2.03 2.73
C ASP A 110 -16.43 3.16 3.30
N LEU A 111 -15.37 2.81 4.02
CA LEU A 111 -14.40 3.79 4.55
C LEU A 111 -13.48 4.36 3.48
N PHE A 112 -13.30 3.65 2.36
CA PHE A 112 -12.27 3.96 1.38
C PHE A 112 -12.88 4.58 0.13
N ASP A 113 -12.32 5.71 -0.32
CA ASP A 113 -12.73 6.31 -1.60
C ASP A 113 -12.31 5.41 -2.76
N GLN A 114 -11.02 5.17 -2.91
CA GLN A 114 -10.43 4.33 -3.96
C GLN A 114 -9.20 3.63 -3.39
N VAL A 115 -9.20 2.32 -3.36
CA VAL A 115 -8.09 1.53 -2.85
C VAL A 115 -7.01 1.37 -3.91
N LEU A 116 -5.77 1.66 -3.51
CA LEU A 116 -4.57 1.57 -4.35
C LEU A 116 -3.83 0.26 -4.15
N LYS A 117 -3.68 -0.13 -2.89
CA LYS A 117 -3.03 -1.36 -2.45
C LYS A 117 -3.43 -1.68 -1.02
N MET A 118 -3.19 -2.91 -0.61
CA MET A 118 -3.14 -3.27 0.80
C MET A 118 -1.73 -3.76 1.14
N SER A 119 -1.35 -3.64 2.40
CA SER A 119 -0.03 -4.10 2.86
C SER A 119 -0.20 -4.91 4.13
N LEU A 120 0.69 -5.88 4.31
CA LEU A 120 0.78 -6.71 5.51
C LEU A 120 2.17 -6.53 6.13
N VAL A 121 2.26 -6.55 7.45
CA VAL A 121 3.54 -6.58 8.17
C VAL A 121 3.56 -7.82 9.05
N VAL A 122 4.09 -8.90 8.54
CA VAL A 122 4.00 -10.23 9.15
C VAL A 122 5.33 -10.76 9.72
N GLY A 123 6.40 -10.01 9.52
CA GLY A 123 7.75 -10.45 9.90
C GLY A 123 8.40 -11.33 8.83
N LEU A 124 9.73 -11.39 8.87
CA LEU A 124 10.51 -12.14 7.88
C LEU A 124 10.26 -13.65 7.94
N ASP A 125 9.98 -14.18 9.11
CA ASP A 125 9.72 -15.60 9.36
C ASP A 125 8.40 -16.12 8.76
N ARG A 126 7.41 -15.22 8.57
CA ARG A 126 6.09 -15.57 8.03
C ARG A 126 5.84 -15.09 6.60
N LEU A 127 6.78 -14.31 6.05
CA LEU A 127 6.59 -13.64 4.77
C LEU A 127 6.27 -14.63 3.63
N ASP A 128 7.05 -15.70 3.51
CA ASP A 128 6.87 -16.71 2.47
C ASP A 128 5.56 -17.48 2.63
N GLN A 129 5.21 -17.84 3.86
CA GLN A 129 3.95 -18.53 4.16
C GLN A 129 2.75 -17.68 3.75
N VAL A 130 2.70 -16.42 4.19
CA VAL A 130 1.58 -15.52 3.89
C VAL A 130 1.52 -15.18 2.41
N SER A 131 2.67 -15.04 1.74
CA SER A 131 2.72 -14.88 0.28
C SER A 131 2.08 -16.04 -0.46
N GLN A 132 2.37 -17.29 -0.05
CA GLN A 132 1.75 -18.48 -0.63
C GLN A 132 0.24 -18.56 -0.34
N GLU A 133 -0.19 -18.22 0.88
CA GLU A 133 -1.60 -18.15 1.24
C GLU A 133 -2.37 -17.17 0.34
N VAL A 134 -1.84 -15.97 0.14
CA VAL A 134 -2.43 -14.96 -0.75
C VAL A 134 -2.45 -15.44 -2.20
N GLN A 135 -1.36 -16.05 -2.68
CA GLN A 135 -1.27 -16.58 -4.04
C GLN A 135 -2.29 -17.70 -4.28
N GLN A 136 -2.53 -18.56 -3.30
CA GLN A 136 -3.55 -19.61 -3.40
C GLN A 136 -4.97 -19.05 -3.38
N ALA A 137 -5.24 -18.04 -2.55
CA ALA A 137 -6.56 -17.44 -2.41
C ALA A 137 -6.93 -16.49 -3.56
N PHE A 138 -5.97 -15.72 -4.09
CA PHE A 138 -6.21 -14.60 -5.00
C PHE A 138 -5.27 -14.57 -6.22
N GLY A 139 -4.61 -15.66 -6.58
CA GLY A 139 -3.52 -15.68 -7.56
C GLY A 139 -3.80 -15.04 -8.92
N ASP A 140 -5.07 -15.05 -9.36
CA ASP A 140 -5.48 -14.40 -10.62
C ASP A 140 -5.80 -12.91 -10.45
N GLN A 141 -5.96 -12.43 -9.22
CA GLN A 141 -6.42 -11.08 -8.92
C GLN A 141 -5.36 -10.22 -8.24
N LEU A 142 -4.47 -10.84 -7.44
CA LEU A 142 -3.46 -10.16 -6.64
C LEU A 142 -2.06 -10.71 -6.87
N MET A 143 -1.08 -9.83 -6.72
CA MET A 143 0.33 -10.17 -6.55
C MET A 143 0.78 -9.76 -5.15
N ALA A 144 1.47 -10.65 -4.44
CA ALA A 144 2.16 -10.34 -3.20
C ALA A 144 3.64 -10.01 -3.51
N VAL A 145 4.06 -8.80 -3.15
CA VAL A 145 5.42 -8.30 -3.42
C VAL A 145 6.07 -7.90 -2.10
N SER A 146 7.24 -8.47 -1.79
CA SER A 146 7.99 -8.05 -0.61
C SER A 146 8.37 -6.57 -0.70
N SER A 147 8.09 -5.81 0.34
CA SER A 147 8.40 -4.38 0.46
C SER A 147 9.47 -4.08 1.52
N GLY A 148 10.12 -5.10 2.06
CA GLY A 148 11.18 -4.99 3.05
C GLY A 148 10.67 -5.06 4.49
N PHE A 149 11.59 -5.30 5.43
CA PHE A 149 11.32 -5.33 6.89
C PHE A 149 10.17 -6.26 7.32
N GLY A 150 10.01 -7.40 6.65
CA GLY A 150 8.90 -8.33 6.92
C GLY A 150 7.54 -7.85 6.44
N SER A 151 7.52 -6.86 5.55
CA SER A 151 6.31 -6.33 4.92
C SER A 151 6.12 -6.89 3.51
N MET A 152 4.87 -6.99 3.09
CA MET A 152 4.50 -7.23 1.70
C MET A 152 3.39 -6.30 1.26
N ASP A 153 3.46 -5.89 0.00
CA ASP A 153 2.39 -5.17 -0.69
C ASP A 153 1.55 -6.15 -1.48
N LEU A 154 0.24 -6.07 -1.33
CA LEU A 154 -0.74 -6.73 -2.16
C LEU A 154 -1.13 -5.76 -3.27
N LEU A 155 -0.78 -6.11 -4.49
CA LEU A 155 -1.02 -5.30 -5.68
C LEU A 155 -2.06 -5.99 -6.56
N GLN A 156 -2.87 -5.22 -7.25
CA GLN A 156 -3.75 -5.76 -8.29
C GLN A 156 -2.91 -6.45 -9.36
N ALA A 157 -3.29 -7.63 -9.79
CA ALA A 157 -2.56 -8.40 -10.78
C ALA A 157 -2.34 -7.60 -12.07
N GLY A 158 -1.11 -7.64 -12.57
CA GLY A 158 -0.69 -6.89 -13.76
C GLY A 158 -0.37 -5.42 -13.52
N ILE A 159 -0.67 -4.85 -12.33
CA ILE A 159 -0.35 -3.45 -12.00
C ILE A 159 0.91 -3.42 -11.14
N HIS A 160 2.02 -3.03 -11.75
CA HIS A 160 3.32 -2.92 -11.11
C HIS A 160 4.14 -1.79 -11.76
N LYS A 161 5.32 -1.47 -11.20
CA LYS A 161 6.14 -0.34 -11.68
C LYS A 161 6.44 -0.40 -13.18
N ALA A 162 6.75 -1.59 -13.72
CA ALA A 162 7.01 -1.73 -15.15
C ALA A 162 5.75 -1.49 -16.00
N TRP A 163 4.58 -1.92 -15.51
CA TRP A 163 3.31 -1.58 -16.16
C TRP A 163 3.09 -0.07 -16.18
N GLY A 164 3.26 0.61 -15.05
CA GLY A 164 3.13 2.07 -14.97
C GLY A 164 4.10 2.81 -15.90
N LEU A 165 5.36 2.35 -15.97
CA LEU A 165 6.34 2.92 -16.90
C LEU A 165 5.96 2.70 -18.36
N ALA A 166 5.31 1.59 -18.69
CA ALA A 166 4.87 1.29 -20.06
C ALA A 166 3.66 2.14 -20.51
N GLN A 167 3.03 2.90 -19.60
CA GLN A 167 1.96 3.85 -19.96
C GLN A 167 2.49 5.23 -20.38
N LEU A 168 3.76 5.49 -20.21
CA LEU A 168 4.42 6.74 -20.62
C LEU A 168 4.78 6.74 -22.08
#